data_aa432938bfb04b114ce65791f0d6cf96
#
_entry.id   aa432938bfb04b114ce65791f0d6cf96
#
_cell.length_a   1.000
_cell.length_b   1.000
_cell.length_c   1.000
_cell.angle_alpha   90.00
_cell.angle_beta   90.00
_cell.angle_gamma   90.00
#
_symmetry.space_group_name_H-M   'P 1'
#
loop_
_entity.id
_entity.type
_entity.pdbx_description
1 polymer ?
#
loop_
_entity_poly.entity_id
_entity_poly.type
_entity_poly.pdbx_seq_one_letter_code
_entity_poly.pdbx_strand_id
1 'polypeptide(L)'
;MTGYADFLARKQRAVQPAGCAVDEADVNPMLHPWQRQIVAWDVRTGRIANWLDTGLGKTFIQLEYARLSGQRSLVIAPLAVCHQTVREAAKLGIDARYARSDDAAAGPGIWVTNTEMAVRFDPAALDTIVLDEASILKQSDGKTRTALIGHSANVKHRIECTATPMPNDSEELTSQAEYLGIMSRAEMLAAYFVYDDEGWRLKGHARGPMFRWMATWAVALRRPSDIGGDDTGYILPGLDISSHLLPVDGTPEGQLFATSLGGVGGRAKVRKATLEARCGKTAELIAAEPDEPWIAWCGLNAEAEMIARLIPGAVNVHGAMSPEEKAEALLGFADGGIRVIVTKPSIASFGMNWQHCARMVFCGLGDSYEQYYQAIRRCHRYGQSRRVHAHVVLSELEGQIAENVARKERQAAHMTDELVREMQAAGELRMS
;
A
#
# COMPACT_ATOMS: atom_id res chain seq x y z
N MET A 1 27.73 34.52 -11.07
CA MET A 1 27.98 33.21 -10.49
C MET A 1 27.15 32.98 -9.21
N THR A 2 25.92 33.49 -9.17
CA THR A 2 24.96 33.32 -8.06
C THR A 2 24.08 32.07 -8.19
N GLY A 3 24.16 31.37 -9.31
CA GLY A 3 23.17 30.35 -9.65
C GLY A 3 23.26 29.02 -8.88
N TYR A 4 24.46 28.53 -8.53
CA TYR A 4 24.61 27.18 -7.94
C TYR A 4 24.36 27.18 -6.44
N ALA A 5 24.83 28.19 -5.71
CA ALA A 5 24.55 28.33 -4.27
C ALA A 5 23.07 28.61 -4.00
N ASP A 6 22.44 29.48 -4.81
CA ASP A 6 20.99 29.74 -4.74
C ASP A 6 20.16 28.51 -5.14
N PHE A 7 20.64 27.75 -6.12
CA PHE A 7 20.02 26.46 -6.49
C PHE A 7 20.13 25.42 -5.37
N LEU A 8 21.27 25.32 -4.70
CA LEU A 8 21.45 24.46 -3.54
C LEU A 8 20.62 24.93 -2.33
N ALA A 9 20.53 26.24 -2.11
CA ALA A 9 19.71 26.81 -1.04
C ALA A 9 18.20 26.56 -1.28
N ARG A 10 17.74 26.61 -2.54
CA ARG A 10 16.37 26.23 -2.90
C ARG A 10 16.10 24.75 -2.67
N LYS A 11 17.08 23.87 -2.88
CA LYS A 11 17.00 22.43 -2.60
C LYS A 11 16.91 22.10 -1.11
N GLN A 12 17.38 22.98 -0.23
CA GLN A 12 17.36 22.81 1.22
C GLN A 12 16.19 23.54 1.90
N ARG A 13 15.32 24.20 1.13
CA ARG A 13 14.18 24.91 1.70
C ARG A 13 13.21 23.89 2.30
N ALA A 14 13.08 23.92 3.63
CA ALA A 14 11.97 23.29 4.30
C ALA A 14 10.64 23.75 3.69
N VAL A 15 9.71 22.84 3.51
CA VAL A 15 8.37 23.17 3.04
C VAL A 15 7.71 24.08 4.08
N GLN A 16 7.22 25.25 3.63
CA GLN A 16 6.54 26.16 4.53
C GLN A 16 5.21 25.54 4.98
N PRO A 17 4.95 25.45 6.29
CA PRO A 17 3.67 24.94 6.78
C PRO A 17 2.51 25.77 6.20
N ALA A 18 1.52 25.07 5.66
CA ALA A 18 0.30 25.66 5.07
C ALA A 18 -0.97 25.22 5.83
N GLY A 19 -0.79 24.56 6.97
CA GLY A 19 -1.87 23.96 7.74
C GLY A 19 -2.56 24.91 8.72
N CYS A 20 -3.17 24.32 9.73
CA CYS A 20 -3.91 24.98 10.78
C CYS A 20 -3.16 24.85 12.12
N ALA A 21 -3.35 25.82 13.01
CA ALA A 21 -2.91 25.70 14.39
C ALA A 21 -3.74 24.63 15.11
N VAL A 22 -3.10 23.67 15.72
CA VAL A 22 -3.71 22.57 16.47
C VAL A 22 -2.73 22.08 17.55
N ASP A 23 -3.25 21.73 18.70
CA ASP A 23 -2.49 21.08 19.77
C ASP A 23 -2.85 19.58 19.83
N GLU A 24 -1.99 18.78 20.44
CA GLU A 24 -2.27 17.34 20.63
C GLU A 24 -3.53 17.09 21.47
N ALA A 25 -3.92 18.06 22.31
CA ALA A 25 -5.14 18.01 23.10
C ALA A 25 -6.43 18.11 22.24
N ASP A 26 -6.35 18.68 21.05
CA ASP A 26 -7.48 18.80 20.11
C ASP A 26 -7.73 17.49 19.36
N VAL A 27 -6.74 16.60 19.34
CA VAL A 27 -6.82 15.30 18.67
C VAL A 27 -7.60 14.32 19.54
N ASN A 28 -8.42 13.49 18.90
CA ASN A 28 -9.26 12.51 19.58
C ASN A 28 -8.45 11.65 20.57
N PRO A 29 -8.82 11.60 21.84
CA PRO A 29 -8.08 10.90 22.90
C PRO A 29 -8.10 9.37 22.72
N MET A 30 -8.94 8.81 21.84
CA MET A 30 -8.93 7.39 21.50
C MET A 30 -7.71 6.98 20.69
N LEU A 31 -7.01 7.93 20.05
CA LEU A 31 -5.76 7.67 19.36
C LEU A 31 -4.62 7.48 20.39
N HIS A 32 -3.68 6.60 20.06
CA HIS A 32 -2.46 6.45 20.85
C HIS A 32 -1.68 7.77 20.90
N PRO A 33 -0.92 8.04 21.98
CA PRO A 33 -0.17 9.29 22.12
C PRO A 33 0.71 9.60 20.89
N TRP A 34 1.43 8.61 20.37
CA TRP A 34 2.26 8.76 19.17
C TRP A 34 1.44 9.08 17.91
N GLN A 35 0.21 8.55 17.76
CA GLN A 35 -0.68 8.90 16.65
C GLN A 35 -1.19 10.33 16.78
N ARG A 36 -1.52 10.79 17.99
CA ARG A 36 -1.94 12.17 18.22
C ARG A 36 -0.86 13.17 17.85
N GLN A 37 0.40 12.85 18.17
CA GLN A 37 1.55 13.66 17.78
C GLN A 37 1.68 13.77 16.25
N ILE A 38 1.52 12.64 15.51
CA ILE A 38 1.53 12.63 14.05
C ILE A 38 0.40 13.52 13.52
N VAL A 39 -0.84 13.32 13.98
CA VAL A 39 -2.00 14.11 13.52
C VAL A 39 -1.78 15.60 13.75
N ALA A 40 -1.30 15.99 14.93
CA ALA A 40 -1.03 17.39 15.23
C ALA A 40 0.05 17.98 14.31
N TRP A 41 1.09 17.22 14.00
CA TRP A 41 2.12 17.63 13.05
C TRP A 41 1.59 17.70 11.62
N ASP A 42 0.80 16.71 11.19
CA ASP A 42 0.16 16.66 9.88
C ASP A 42 -0.72 17.89 9.62
N VAL A 43 -1.59 18.20 10.59
CA VAL A 43 -2.53 19.34 10.49
C VAL A 43 -1.78 20.67 10.44
N ARG A 44 -0.71 20.82 11.24
CA ARG A 44 0.14 22.03 11.21
C ARG A 44 0.91 22.17 9.90
N THR A 45 1.38 21.07 9.33
CA THR A 45 2.10 21.07 8.05
C THR A 45 1.14 21.27 6.87
N GLY A 46 -0.04 20.67 6.89
CA GLY A 46 -1.13 20.88 5.94
C GLY A 46 -1.00 20.15 4.60
N ARG A 47 0.21 19.77 4.18
CA ARG A 47 0.48 18.98 2.97
C ARG A 47 1.51 17.91 3.31
N ILE A 48 1.07 16.67 3.44
CA ILE A 48 1.84 15.64 4.12
C ILE A 48 1.71 14.27 3.45
N ALA A 49 2.78 13.48 3.52
CA ALA A 49 2.77 12.06 3.21
C ALA A 49 2.96 11.23 4.49
N ASN A 50 2.08 10.27 4.73
CA ASN A 50 2.18 9.30 5.83
C ASN A 50 2.49 7.90 5.31
N TRP A 51 3.77 7.55 5.35
CA TRP A 51 4.30 6.24 4.95
C TRP A 51 4.44 5.34 6.18
N LEU A 52 3.31 4.97 6.73
CA LEU A 52 3.21 4.15 7.94
C LEU A 52 3.01 2.69 7.56
N ASP A 53 3.71 1.78 8.22
CA ASP A 53 3.50 0.34 7.98
C ASP A 53 2.05 -0.08 8.25
N THR A 54 1.67 -1.25 7.78
CA THR A 54 0.32 -1.77 7.98
C THR A 54 0.06 -2.03 9.46
N GLY A 55 -1.16 -1.69 9.92
CA GLY A 55 -1.54 -1.85 11.33
C GLY A 55 -1.23 -0.64 12.22
N LEU A 56 -0.52 0.38 11.74
CA LEU A 56 -0.22 1.59 12.51
C LEU A 56 -1.39 2.60 12.57
N GLY A 57 -2.59 2.21 12.12
CA GLY A 57 -3.79 3.03 12.28
C GLY A 57 -3.90 4.21 11.32
N LYS A 58 -3.33 4.11 10.10
CA LYS A 58 -3.43 5.15 9.06
C LYS A 58 -4.84 5.72 8.90
N THR A 59 -5.86 4.87 8.89
CA THR A 59 -7.25 5.29 8.72
C THR A 59 -7.71 6.24 9.84
N PHE A 60 -7.30 6.01 11.09
CA PHE A 60 -7.64 6.88 12.21
C PHE A 60 -6.92 8.23 12.09
N ILE A 61 -5.64 8.21 11.72
CA ILE A 61 -4.84 9.43 11.48
C ILE A 61 -5.46 10.26 10.34
N GLN A 62 -5.84 9.62 9.23
CA GLN A 62 -6.50 10.26 8.09
C GLN A 62 -7.83 10.93 8.45
N LEU A 63 -8.66 10.23 9.23
CA LEU A 63 -9.97 10.72 9.65
C LEU A 63 -9.84 11.91 10.60
N GLU A 64 -8.91 11.86 11.55
CA GLU A 64 -8.62 12.98 12.44
C GLU A 64 -8.01 14.17 11.69
N TYR A 65 -7.09 13.92 10.76
CA TYR A 65 -6.60 14.97 9.88
C TYR A 65 -7.75 15.64 9.10
N ALA A 66 -8.65 14.86 8.50
CA ALA A 66 -9.80 15.38 7.78
C ALA A 66 -10.73 16.21 8.67
N ARG A 67 -10.94 15.80 9.93
CA ARG A 67 -11.77 16.50 10.92
C ARG A 67 -11.16 17.84 11.33
N LEU A 68 -9.84 17.90 11.50
CA LEU A 68 -9.14 19.06 12.04
C LEU A 68 -8.68 20.06 10.97
N SER A 69 -8.60 19.65 9.69
CA SER A 69 -8.03 20.47 8.63
C SER A 69 -9.05 21.31 7.85
N GLY A 70 -10.35 21.12 8.05
CA GLY A 70 -11.36 21.88 7.35
C GLY A 70 -12.79 21.47 7.68
N GLN A 71 -13.75 22.17 7.09
CA GLN A 71 -15.17 21.88 7.27
C GLN A 71 -15.71 20.86 6.27
N ARG A 72 -15.12 20.81 5.06
CA ARG A 72 -15.52 19.88 4.01
C ARG A 72 -14.31 19.10 3.49
N SER A 73 -14.29 17.82 3.83
CA SER A 73 -13.17 16.93 3.54
C SER A 73 -13.60 15.77 2.66
N LEU A 74 -12.77 15.40 1.69
CA LEU A 74 -12.96 14.24 0.83
C LEU A 74 -11.87 13.20 1.09
N VAL A 75 -12.27 12.02 1.55
CA VAL A 75 -11.40 10.85 1.70
C VAL A 75 -11.55 9.96 0.47
N ILE A 76 -10.48 9.83 -0.30
CA ILE A 76 -10.40 9.00 -1.50
C ILE A 76 -9.72 7.70 -1.12
N ALA A 77 -10.44 6.59 -1.20
CA ALA A 77 -9.94 5.27 -0.82
C ALA A 77 -10.25 4.23 -1.91
N PRO A 78 -9.59 3.06 -1.91
CA PRO A 78 -10.00 1.95 -2.74
C PRO A 78 -11.47 1.56 -2.46
N LEU A 79 -12.24 1.23 -3.50
CA LEU A 79 -13.68 0.97 -3.37
C LEU A 79 -14.03 -0.03 -2.25
N ALA A 80 -13.24 -1.10 -2.13
CA ALA A 80 -13.44 -2.11 -1.08
C ALA A 80 -13.25 -1.59 0.35
N VAL A 81 -12.56 -0.45 0.52
CA VAL A 81 -12.23 0.15 1.82
C VAL A 81 -13.20 1.25 2.23
N CYS A 82 -13.91 1.88 1.27
CA CYS A 82 -14.76 3.04 1.54
C CYS A 82 -15.75 2.82 2.69
N HIS A 83 -16.50 1.73 2.66
CA HIS A 83 -17.48 1.43 3.72
C HIS A 83 -16.82 1.06 5.06
N GLN A 84 -15.61 0.49 5.03
CA GLN A 84 -14.84 0.25 6.24
C GLN A 84 -14.37 1.56 6.84
N THR A 85 -13.88 2.50 6.02
CA THR A 85 -13.47 3.84 6.49
C THR A 85 -14.61 4.56 7.19
N VAL A 86 -15.84 4.49 6.66
CA VAL A 86 -17.04 5.04 7.32
C VAL A 86 -17.30 4.38 8.69
N ARG A 87 -17.15 3.05 8.77
CA ARG A 87 -17.32 2.34 10.06
C ARG A 87 -16.21 2.67 11.07
N GLU A 88 -14.98 2.84 10.60
CA GLU A 88 -13.87 3.26 11.46
C GLU A 88 -14.06 4.70 11.97
N ALA A 89 -14.61 5.60 11.15
CA ALA A 89 -14.97 6.96 11.56
C ALA A 89 -15.98 6.95 12.71
N ALA A 90 -17.01 6.11 12.61
CA ALA A 90 -18.02 5.98 13.66
C ALA A 90 -17.43 5.54 15.02
N LYS A 91 -16.36 4.71 15.03
CA LYS A 91 -15.65 4.33 16.26
C LYS A 91 -14.98 5.54 16.93
N LEU A 92 -14.54 6.51 16.15
CA LEU A 92 -13.94 7.75 16.64
C LEU A 92 -14.99 8.83 16.97
N GLY A 93 -16.28 8.53 16.80
CA GLY A 93 -17.35 9.52 16.94
C GLY A 93 -17.37 10.55 15.79
N ILE A 94 -16.78 10.25 14.66
CA ILE A 94 -16.72 11.10 13.47
C ILE A 94 -17.84 10.70 12.51
N ASP A 95 -18.67 11.69 12.12
CA ASP A 95 -19.70 11.49 11.09
C ASP A 95 -19.05 11.57 9.69
N ALA A 96 -18.71 10.42 9.15
CA ALA A 96 -18.25 10.28 7.77
C ALA A 96 -19.26 9.50 6.93
N ARG A 97 -19.46 9.90 5.68
CA ARG A 97 -20.48 9.34 4.80
C ARG A 97 -19.91 8.98 3.43
N TYR A 98 -20.37 7.87 2.88
CA TYR A 98 -20.02 7.50 1.51
C TYR A 98 -20.85 8.31 0.51
N ALA A 99 -20.19 8.88 -0.49
CA ALA A 99 -20.84 9.59 -1.59
C ALA A 99 -20.14 9.29 -2.93
N ARG A 100 -20.88 9.36 -4.03
CA ARG A 100 -20.37 9.07 -5.38
C ARG A 100 -20.21 10.32 -6.25
N SER A 101 -20.70 11.45 -5.79
CA SER A 101 -20.59 12.73 -6.47
C SER A 101 -20.90 13.87 -5.49
N ASP A 102 -20.67 15.08 -5.93
CA ASP A 102 -20.93 16.31 -5.19
C ASP A 102 -22.40 16.50 -4.84
N ASP A 103 -23.31 16.12 -5.76
CA ASP A 103 -24.76 16.19 -5.53
C ASP A 103 -25.22 15.33 -4.35
N ALA A 104 -24.52 14.18 -4.14
CA ALA A 104 -24.80 13.29 -3.00
C ALA A 104 -24.08 13.73 -1.71
N ALA A 105 -23.19 14.70 -1.79
CA ALA A 105 -22.32 15.18 -0.73
C ALA A 105 -22.67 16.64 -0.33
N ALA A 106 -23.92 16.90 0.01
CA ALA A 106 -24.37 18.24 0.32
C ALA A 106 -23.84 18.76 1.68
N GLY A 107 -23.17 19.94 1.65
CA GLY A 107 -22.76 20.66 2.85
C GLY A 107 -21.45 20.22 3.50
N PRO A 108 -21.15 20.73 4.70
CA PRO A 108 -19.98 20.38 5.49
C PRO A 108 -19.99 18.90 5.90
N GLY A 109 -18.80 18.35 6.19
CA GLY A 109 -18.63 17.00 6.67
C GLY A 109 -17.48 16.25 6.00
N ILE A 110 -17.29 15.00 6.39
CA ILE A 110 -16.30 14.11 5.82
C ILE A 110 -16.98 13.15 4.87
N TRP A 111 -16.62 13.25 3.61
CA TRP A 111 -17.16 12.43 2.53
C TRP A 111 -16.12 11.40 2.10
N VAL A 112 -16.53 10.14 2.00
CA VAL A 112 -15.67 9.04 1.56
C VAL A 112 -16.09 8.62 0.18
N THR A 113 -15.15 8.49 -0.74
CA THR A 113 -15.40 8.06 -2.11
C THR A 113 -14.27 7.18 -2.64
N ASN A 114 -14.51 6.52 -3.78
CA ASN A 114 -13.45 5.78 -4.43
C ASN A 114 -12.76 6.62 -5.53
N THR A 115 -11.61 6.16 -5.95
CA THR A 115 -10.72 6.86 -6.88
C THR A 115 -11.40 7.27 -8.19
N GLU A 116 -12.23 6.40 -8.76
CA GLU A 116 -12.92 6.67 -10.03
C GLU A 116 -14.02 7.74 -9.89
N MET A 117 -14.56 7.89 -8.70
CA MET A 117 -15.61 8.88 -8.40
C MET A 117 -15.03 10.20 -7.91
N ALA A 118 -13.81 10.24 -7.42
CA ALA A 118 -13.19 11.42 -6.81
C ALA A 118 -13.30 12.69 -7.68
N VAL A 119 -13.09 12.55 -8.99
CA VAL A 119 -13.17 13.66 -9.95
C VAL A 119 -14.57 14.21 -10.20
N ARG A 120 -15.61 13.60 -9.59
CA ARG A 120 -17.00 14.09 -9.65
C ARG A 120 -17.36 15.06 -8.53
N PHE A 121 -16.41 15.37 -7.66
CA PHE A 121 -16.55 16.36 -6.61
C PHE A 121 -15.93 17.68 -7.06
N ASP A 122 -16.55 18.80 -6.72
CA ASP A 122 -15.97 20.11 -7.03
C ASP A 122 -14.80 20.42 -6.08
N PRO A 123 -13.55 20.47 -6.59
CA PRO A 123 -12.40 20.71 -5.74
C PRO A 123 -12.40 22.13 -5.12
N ALA A 124 -13.13 23.09 -5.71
CA ALA A 124 -13.25 24.44 -5.16
C ALA A 124 -14.10 24.49 -3.90
N ALA A 125 -14.96 23.48 -3.70
CA ALA A 125 -15.79 23.35 -2.51
C ALA A 125 -15.12 22.52 -1.40
N LEU A 126 -13.89 22.03 -1.60
CA LEU A 126 -13.18 21.19 -0.63
C LEU A 126 -12.06 21.97 0.08
N ASP A 127 -12.03 21.87 1.40
CA ASP A 127 -10.90 22.35 2.21
C ASP A 127 -9.75 21.34 2.24
N THR A 128 -10.11 20.04 2.25
CA THR A 128 -9.17 18.95 2.51
C THR A 128 -9.42 17.76 1.59
N ILE A 129 -8.34 17.19 1.06
CA ILE A 129 -8.34 15.88 0.39
C ILE A 129 -7.39 14.93 1.12
N VAL A 130 -7.89 13.74 1.39
CA VAL A 130 -7.15 12.60 1.92
C VAL A 130 -7.07 11.54 0.83
N LEU A 131 -5.88 11.07 0.48
CA LEU A 131 -5.68 9.95 -0.43
C LEU A 131 -5.20 8.72 0.35
N ASP A 132 -6.08 7.77 0.55
CA ASP A 132 -5.72 6.46 1.10
C ASP A 132 -5.18 5.56 -0.01
N GLU A 133 -4.07 4.88 0.26
CA GLU A 133 -3.29 4.06 -0.68
C GLU A 133 -2.73 4.85 -1.87
N ALA A 134 -1.80 5.76 -1.55
CA ALA A 134 -1.14 6.63 -2.53
C ALA A 134 -0.27 5.89 -3.56
N SER A 135 -0.06 4.60 -3.40
CA SER A 135 0.58 3.75 -4.42
C SER A 135 -0.11 3.79 -5.79
N ILE A 136 -1.36 4.26 -5.85
CA ILE A 136 -2.06 4.53 -7.11
C ILE A 136 -1.37 5.61 -7.97
N LEU A 137 -0.55 6.46 -7.37
CA LEU A 137 0.20 7.53 -8.05
C LEU A 137 1.48 7.02 -8.73
N LYS A 138 1.86 5.76 -8.56
CA LYS A 138 3.16 5.19 -8.99
C LYS A 138 3.42 5.27 -10.50
N GLN A 139 2.39 5.17 -11.33
CA GLN A 139 2.55 5.25 -12.78
C GLN A 139 2.67 6.70 -13.23
N SER A 140 3.86 7.09 -13.68
CA SER A 140 4.18 8.48 -14.05
C SER A 140 3.33 9.06 -15.20
N ASP A 141 2.82 8.21 -16.08
CA ASP A 141 1.97 8.54 -17.25
C ASP A 141 0.51 8.08 -17.08
N GLY A 142 0.15 7.60 -15.89
CA GLY A 142 -1.17 7.06 -15.60
C GLY A 142 -2.27 8.13 -15.66
N LYS A 143 -3.37 7.84 -16.39
CA LYS A 143 -4.54 8.74 -16.47
C LYS A 143 -5.12 9.06 -15.10
N THR A 144 -5.20 8.08 -14.21
CA THR A 144 -5.69 8.24 -12.85
C THR A 144 -4.82 9.20 -12.04
N ARG A 145 -3.48 9.04 -12.09
CA ARG A 145 -2.53 9.94 -11.46
C ARG A 145 -2.72 11.37 -11.94
N THR A 146 -2.72 11.60 -13.26
CA THR A 146 -2.87 12.93 -13.85
C THR A 146 -4.20 13.58 -13.44
N ALA A 147 -5.30 12.81 -13.44
CA ALA A 147 -6.60 13.28 -13.00
C ALA A 147 -6.61 13.67 -11.52
N LEU A 148 -6.05 12.85 -10.64
CA LEU A 148 -5.98 13.14 -9.20
C LEU A 148 -5.11 14.35 -8.89
N ILE A 149 -3.94 14.48 -9.51
CA ILE A 149 -3.05 15.63 -9.33
C ILE A 149 -3.75 16.92 -9.77
N GLY A 150 -4.34 16.92 -10.97
CA GLY A 150 -5.06 18.09 -11.50
C GLY A 150 -6.26 18.47 -10.64
N HIS A 151 -7.03 17.49 -10.21
CA HIS A 151 -8.21 17.68 -9.35
C HIS A 151 -7.84 18.27 -7.99
N SER A 152 -6.77 17.78 -7.36
CA SER A 152 -6.33 18.21 -6.04
C SER A 152 -5.50 19.50 -6.03
N ALA A 153 -5.10 20.01 -7.19
CA ALA A 153 -4.07 21.05 -7.31
C ALA A 153 -4.35 22.32 -6.47
N ASN A 154 -5.61 22.73 -6.39
CA ASN A 154 -6.04 23.95 -5.69
C ASN A 154 -6.60 23.69 -4.29
N VAL A 155 -6.72 22.44 -3.85
CA VAL A 155 -7.19 22.14 -2.49
C VAL A 155 -6.06 22.45 -1.50
N LYS A 156 -6.42 23.17 -0.43
CA LYS A 156 -5.45 23.73 0.51
C LYS A 156 -4.72 22.63 1.30
N HIS A 157 -5.49 21.75 1.93
CA HIS A 157 -4.96 20.70 2.79
C HIS A 157 -4.98 19.36 2.07
N ARG A 158 -3.85 18.68 2.04
CA ARG A 158 -3.68 17.40 1.34
C ARG A 158 -2.83 16.43 2.16
N ILE A 159 -3.36 15.24 2.37
CA ILE A 159 -2.60 14.14 2.94
C ILE A 159 -2.69 12.95 2.01
N GLU A 160 -1.59 12.24 1.87
CA GLU A 160 -1.56 10.93 1.27
C GLU A 160 -1.01 9.89 2.24
N CYS A 161 -1.49 8.66 2.14
CA CYS A 161 -1.07 7.58 3.00
C CYS A 161 -0.81 6.31 2.20
N THR A 162 0.27 5.62 2.52
CA THR A 162 0.57 4.29 2.00
C THR A 162 1.54 3.56 2.93
N ALA A 163 1.54 2.24 2.88
CA ALA A 163 2.58 1.42 3.51
C ALA A 163 3.75 1.13 2.55
N THR A 164 3.57 1.39 1.26
CA THR A 164 4.55 1.11 0.20
C THR A 164 4.76 2.36 -0.65
N PRO A 165 5.52 3.36 -0.16
CA PRO A 165 5.68 4.64 -0.87
C PRO A 165 6.42 4.50 -2.21
N MET A 166 7.25 3.48 -2.35
CA MET A 166 8.06 3.22 -3.54
C MET A 166 8.12 1.70 -3.82
N PRO A 167 7.00 1.12 -4.28
CA PRO A 167 6.91 -0.32 -4.44
C PRO A 167 7.80 -0.89 -5.54
N ASN A 168 8.25 -0.09 -6.50
CA ASN A 168 9.14 -0.52 -7.56
C ASN A 168 10.46 0.26 -7.58
N ASP A 169 10.35 1.61 -7.58
CA ASP A 169 11.49 2.51 -7.74
C ASP A 169 11.35 3.79 -6.92
N SER A 170 12.48 4.40 -6.55
CA SER A 170 12.51 5.67 -5.81
C SER A 170 11.95 6.86 -6.61
N GLU A 171 11.87 6.77 -7.92
CA GLU A 171 11.26 7.83 -8.74
C GLU A 171 9.76 8.00 -8.49
N GLU A 172 9.08 6.97 -7.96
CA GLU A 172 7.66 7.01 -7.62
C GLU A 172 7.34 8.08 -6.56
N LEU A 173 8.30 8.40 -5.69
CA LEU A 173 8.21 9.50 -4.71
C LEU A 173 8.01 10.87 -5.35
N THR A 174 8.46 11.04 -6.61
CA THR A 174 8.27 12.29 -7.34
C THR A 174 6.81 12.59 -7.64
N SER A 175 6.02 11.54 -7.88
CA SER A 175 4.58 11.66 -8.11
C SER A 175 3.82 12.04 -6.83
N GLN A 176 4.29 11.58 -5.68
CA GLN A 176 3.72 11.91 -4.38
C GLN A 176 4.01 13.38 -4.02
N ALA A 177 5.25 13.83 -4.18
CA ALA A 177 5.61 15.24 -3.97
C ALA A 177 4.79 16.18 -4.90
N GLU A 178 4.55 15.78 -6.15
CA GLU A 178 3.76 16.55 -7.10
C GLU A 178 2.27 16.55 -6.73
N TYR A 179 1.70 15.43 -6.29
CA TYR A 179 0.33 15.36 -5.79
C TYR A 179 0.11 16.29 -4.60
N LEU A 180 1.03 16.32 -3.67
CA LEU A 180 1.00 17.24 -2.52
C LEU A 180 1.26 18.70 -2.92
N GLY A 181 1.76 18.95 -4.14
CA GLY A 181 2.12 20.28 -4.62
C GLY A 181 3.34 20.88 -3.91
N ILE A 182 4.26 20.03 -3.49
CA ILE A 182 5.49 20.39 -2.80
C ILE A 182 6.59 20.71 -3.81
N MET A 183 6.75 19.83 -4.82
CA MET A 183 7.70 19.98 -5.91
C MET A 183 7.17 19.23 -7.13
N SER A 184 7.28 19.80 -8.32
CA SER A 184 6.91 19.08 -9.54
C SER A 184 7.84 17.88 -9.78
N ARG A 185 7.32 16.84 -10.45
CA ARG A 185 8.11 15.68 -10.84
C ARG A 185 9.39 16.08 -11.58
N ALA A 186 9.28 16.99 -12.54
CA ALA A 186 10.42 17.44 -13.33
C ALA A 186 11.52 18.10 -12.49
N GLU A 187 11.14 18.96 -11.54
CA GLU A 187 12.08 19.60 -10.61
C GLU A 187 12.75 18.58 -9.70
N MET A 188 11.99 17.62 -9.15
CA MET A 188 12.52 16.59 -8.26
C MET A 188 13.49 15.66 -8.99
N LEU A 189 13.15 15.22 -10.22
CA LEU A 189 14.03 14.43 -11.07
C LEU A 189 15.34 15.19 -11.38
N ALA A 190 15.25 16.43 -11.80
CA ALA A 190 16.45 17.26 -12.09
C ALA A 190 17.33 17.43 -10.83
N ALA A 191 16.71 17.60 -9.67
CA ALA A 191 17.41 17.81 -8.42
C ALA A 191 18.16 16.57 -7.93
N TYR A 192 17.50 15.42 -7.90
CA TYR A 192 17.98 14.27 -7.15
C TYR A 192 18.30 13.04 -8.01
N PHE A 193 17.84 12.98 -9.25
CA PHE A 193 17.98 11.80 -10.09
C PHE A 193 18.87 12.03 -11.31
N VAL A 194 19.38 10.93 -11.87
CA VAL A 194 20.06 10.86 -13.17
C VAL A 194 19.32 9.84 -14.03
N TYR A 195 19.23 10.11 -15.32
CA TYR A 195 18.69 9.20 -16.31
C TYR A 195 19.82 8.44 -16.99
N ASP A 196 19.75 7.11 -17.04
CA ASP A 196 20.68 6.23 -17.74
C ASP A 196 19.92 5.15 -18.53
N ASP A 197 20.65 4.16 -19.06
CA ASP A 197 20.08 3.09 -19.90
C ASP A 197 19.07 2.19 -19.13
N GLU A 198 19.09 2.21 -17.79
CA GLU A 198 18.16 1.49 -16.93
C GLU A 198 16.97 2.36 -16.45
N GLY A 199 16.95 3.64 -16.80
CA GLY A 199 15.93 4.61 -16.43
C GLY A 199 16.37 5.65 -15.40
N TRP A 200 15.43 6.17 -14.61
CA TRP A 200 15.73 7.15 -13.57
C TRP A 200 16.33 6.49 -12.33
N ARG A 201 17.51 6.94 -11.92
CA ARG A 201 18.21 6.44 -10.75
C ARG A 201 18.60 7.59 -9.80
N LEU A 202 18.38 7.38 -8.51
CA LEU A 202 18.76 8.34 -7.47
C LEU A 202 20.29 8.52 -7.44
N LYS A 203 20.78 9.77 -7.51
CA LYS A 203 22.20 10.10 -7.39
C LYS A 203 22.68 9.75 -5.99
N GLY A 204 23.79 9.02 -5.87
CA GLY A 204 24.30 8.58 -4.59
C GLY A 204 24.52 9.72 -3.57
N HIS A 205 25.12 10.83 -4.01
CA HIS A 205 25.35 12.01 -3.17
C HIS A 205 24.09 12.82 -2.85
N ALA A 206 23.00 12.61 -3.58
CA ALA A 206 21.74 13.32 -3.38
C ALA A 206 20.79 12.58 -2.40
N ARG A 207 21.10 11.34 -2.04
CA ARG A 207 20.23 10.47 -1.22
C ARG A 207 19.93 11.06 0.16
N GLY A 208 20.95 11.34 0.96
CA GLY A 208 20.76 11.97 2.28
C GLY A 208 20.08 13.35 2.22
N PRO A 209 20.53 14.29 1.35
CA PRO A 209 19.85 15.56 1.16
C PRO A 209 18.37 15.42 0.77
N MET A 210 18.01 14.45 -0.09
CA MET A 210 16.62 14.20 -0.47
C MET A 210 15.80 13.73 0.73
N PHE A 211 16.28 12.76 1.50
CA PHE A 211 15.54 12.24 2.64
C PHE A 211 15.38 13.27 3.77
N ARG A 212 16.41 14.09 4.05
CA ARG A 212 16.26 15.21 4.99
C ARG A 212 15.21 16.23 4.53
N TRP A 213 15.16 16.53 3.23
CA TRP A 213 14.11 17.39 2.69
C TRP A 213 12.73 16.72 2.79
N MET A 214 12.63 15.42 2.52
CA MET A 214 11.37 14.67 2.64
C MET A 214 10.88 14.64 4.08
N ALA A 215 11.76 14.56 5.08
CA ALA A 215 11.40 14.62 6.49
C ALA A 215 10.68 15.92 6.92
N THR A 216 10.71 16.97 6.10
CA THR A 216 9.96 18.21 6.34
C THR A 216 8.49 18.15 5.91
N TRP A 217 8.08 17.11 5.18
CA TRP A 217 6.71 16.94 4.68
C TRP A 217 6.23 15.48 4.63
N ALA A 218 7.01 14.54 5.09
CA ALA A 218 6.65 13.12 5.12
C ALA A 218 7.00 12.49 6.45
N VAL A 219 6.16 11.56 6.91
CA VAL A 219 6.37 10.70 8.08
C VAL A 219 6.50 9.27 7.60
N ALA A 220 7.60 8.60 7.95
CA ALA A 220 7.80 7.18 7.68
C ALA A 220 8.03 6.43 8.98
N LEU A 221 7.20 5.43 9.29
CA LEU A 221 7.31 4.62 10.49
C LEU A 221 7.04 3.15 10.18
N ARG A 222 7.81 2.28 10.80
CA ARG A 222 7.55 0.84 10.87
C ARG A 222 6.85 0.44 12.14
N ARG A 223 7.13 1.16 13.23
CA ARG A 223 6.62 0.89 14.58
C ARG A 223 6.61 2.17 15.40
N PRO A 224 5.86 2.20 16.49
CA PRO A 224 5.76 3.39 17.35
C PRO A 224 7.09 3.87 17.91
N SER A 225 8.01 2.97 18.25
CA SER A 225 9.32 3.33 18.80
C SER A 225 10.22 4.12 17.83
N ASP A 226 9.90 4.17 16.55
CA ASP A 226 10.62 4.99 15.58
C ASP A 226 10.52 6.49 15.92
N ILE A 227 9.48 6.91 16.65
CA ILE A 227 9.30 8.27 17.20
C ILE A 227 9.21 8.30 18.73
N GLY A 228 9.69 7.25 19.41
CA GLY A 228 9.71 7.16 20.87
C GLY A 228 8.42 6.62 21.50
N GLY A 229 7.49 6.10 20.71
CA GLY A 229 6.27 5.43 21.20
C GLY A 229 6.54 4.02 21.74
N ASP A 230 5.52 3.43 22.37
CA ASP A 230 5.56 2.07 22.89
C ASP A 230 5.18 1.06 21.81
N ASP A 231 6.01 0.04 21.59
CA ASP A 231 5.81 -1.04 20.62
C ASP A 231 4.91 -2.17 21.16
N THR A 232 4.38 -2.08 22.37
CA THR A 232 3.51 -3.10 22.94
C THR A 232 2.30 -3.36 22.02
N GLY A 233 2.14 -4.60 21.58
CA GLY A 233 1.12 -5.02 20.61
C GLY A 233 1.49 -4.77 19.14
N TYR A 234 2.57 -4.08 18.84
CA TYR A 234 3.05 -3.82 17.47
C TYR A 234 4.19 -4.77 17.04
N ILE A 235 4.76 -5.52 17.97
CA ILE A 235 5.77 -6.55 17.65
C ILE A 235 5.02 -7.75 17.06
N LEU A 236 5.14 -7.90 15.75
CA LEU A 236 4.45 -9.00 15.05
C LEU A 236 5.16 -10.33 15.28
N PRO A 237 4.41 -11.44 15.33
CA PRO A 237 4.99 -12.78 15.27
C PRO A 237 5.85 -12.98 14.02
N GLY A 238 6.73 -13.98 14.04
CA GLY A 238 7.57 -14.29 12.88
C GLY A 238 6.76 -14.55 11.61
N LEU A 239 7.36 -14.23 10.46
CA LEU A 239 6.87 -14.56 9.13
C LEU A 239 7.86 -15.51 8.47
N ASP A 240 7.40 -16.73 8.14
CA ASP A 240 8.20 -17.71 7.42
C ASP A 240 7.71 -17.78 5.97
N ILE A 241 8.62 -17.59 5.03
CA ILE A 241 8.35 -17.69 3.60
C ILE A 241 9.06 -18.94 3.04
N SER A 242 8.30 -19.87 2.50
CA SER A 242 8.80 -21.12 1.95
C SER A 242 8.50 -21.22 0.46
N SER A 243 9.54 -21.32 -0.37
CA SER A 243 9.40 -21.47 -1.81
C SER A 243 9.41 -22.96 -2.20
N HIS A 244 8.45 -23.36 -3.03
CA HIS A 244 8.31 -24.69 -3.62
C HIS A 244 8.50 -24.56 -5.12
N LEU A 245 9.70 -24.95 -5.60
CA LEU A 245 10.03 -24.97 -7.01
C LEU A 245 9.65 -26.33 -7.61
N LEU A 246 8.78 -26.33 -8.59
CA LEU A 246 8.31 -27.52 -9.28
C LEU A 246 9.07 -27.73 -10.57
N PRO A 247 9.59 -28.96 -10.83
CA PRO A 247 10.23 -29.26 -12.10
C PRO A 247 9.26 -29.08 -13.26
N VAL A 248 9.78 -28.69 -14.40
CA VAL A 248 9.03 -28.61 -15.65
C VAL A 248 9.43 -29.78 -16.51
N ASP A 249 8.54 -30.74 -16.69
CA ASP A 249 8.74 -31.86 -17.59
C ASP A 249 8.77 -31.38 -19.05
N GLY A 250 9.92 -31.50 -19.70
CA GLY A 250 10.15 -31.20 -21.11
C GLY A 250 10.61 -29.78 -21.41
N THR A 251 11.60 -29.69 -22.29
CA THR A 251 11.98 -28.43 -22.95
C THR A 251 10.81 -27.96 -23.81
N PRO A 252 10.38 -26.69 -23.74
CA PRO A 252 9.36 -26.16 -24.65
C PRO A 252 9.78 -26.41 -26.10
N GLU A 253 8.85 -26.89 -26.94
CA GLU A 253 9.09 -27.15 -28.36
C GLU A 253 9.78 -25.92 -29.00
N GLY A 254 10.97 -26.13 -29.54
CA GLY A 254 11.77 -25.12 -30.26
C GLY A 254 12.92 -24.49 -29.46
N GLN A 255 13.23 -24.94 -28.22
CA GLN A 255 14.40 -24.46 -27.46
C GLN A 255 15.33 -25.62 -27.08
N LEU A 256 16.63 -25.44 -27.35
CA LEU A 256 17.68 -26.41 -27.02
C LEU A 256 18.07 -26.45 -25.53
N PHE A 257 17.62 -25.44 -24.76
CA PHE A 257 17.85 -25.33 -23.32
C PHE A 257 16.65 -24.68 -22.65
N ALA A 258 16.32 -25.07 -21.40
CA ALA A 258 15.37 -24.40 -20.51
C ALA A 258 15.97 -23.07 -20.02
N THR A 259 16.13 -22.11 -20.92
CA THR A 259 16.52 -20.74 -20.56
C THR A 259 15.32 -19.98 -20.07
N SER A 260 15.52 -19.14 -19.04
CA SER A 260 14.50 -18.22 -18.52
C SER A 260 13.82 -17.47 -19.67
N LEU A 261 12.53 -17.75 -19.87
CA LEU A 261 11.77 -17.12 -20.95
C LEU A 261 11.55 -15.64 -20.61
N GLY A 262 12.38 -14.77 -21.22
CA GLY A 262 12.24 -13.33 -21.14
C GLY A 262 10.93 -12.86 -21.79
N GLY A 263 10.22 -11.92 -21.12
CA GLY A 263 9.03 -11.28 -21.64
C GLY A 263 7.69 -11.85 -21.16
N VAL A 264 6.64 -11.04 -21.26
CA VAL A 264 5.29 -11.34 -20.76
C VAL A 264 4.67 -12.57 -21.41
N GLY A 265 4.89 -12.76 -22.73
CA GLY A 265 4.33 -13.88 -23.49
C GLY A 265 4.93 -15.24 -23.15
N GLY A 266 6.24 -15.31 -22.89
CA GLY A 266 6.92 -16.54 -22.48
C GLY A 266 6.45 -17.03 -21.12
N ARG A 267 6.31 -16.09 -20.17
CA ARG A 267 5.81 -16.38 -18.83
C ARG A 267 4.37 -16.89 -18.80
N ALA A 268 3.49 -16.32 -19.63
CA ALA A 268 2.10 -16.80 -19.74
C ALA A 268 2.02 -18.26 -20.24
N LYS A 269 2.89 -18.64 -21.19
CA LYS A 269 2.97 -20.01 -21.69
C LYS A 269 3.44 -21.01 -20.63
N VAL A 270 4.49 -20.65 -19.86
CA VAL A 270 5.00 -21.46 -18.74
C VAL A 270 3.94 -21.63 -17.67
N ARG A 271 3.28 -20.54 -17.26
CA ARG A 271 2.22 -20.58 -16.24
C ARG A 271 1.05 -21.46 -16.66
N LYS A 272 0.70 -21.50 -17.92
CA LYS A 272 -0.34 -22.40 -18.45
C LYS A 272 0.13 -23.86 -18.44
N ALA A 273 1.37 -24.14 -18.84
CA ALA A 273 1.92 -25.49 -18.89
C ALA A 273 2.08 -26.12 -17.48
N THR A 274 2.40 -25.31 -16.46
CA THR A 274 2.64 -25.76 -15.07
C THR A 274 1.41 -25.63 -14.16
N LEU A 275 0.26 -25.28 -14.71
CA LEU A 275 -0.96 -24.97 -13.96
C LEU A 275 -1.39 -26.12 -13.04
N GLU A 276 -1.48 -27.34 -13.58
CA GLU A 276 -1.94 -28.52 -12.83
C GLU A 276 -0.98 -28.87 -11.70
N ALA A 277 0.33 -28.87 -11.95
CA ALA A 277 1.34 -29.17 -10.95
C ALA A 277 1.31 -28.16 -9.79
N ARG A 278 1.21 -26.84 -10.11
CA ARG A 278 1.16 -25.79 -9.09
C ARG A 278 -0.13 -25.84 -8.27
N CYS A 279 -1.27 -26.05 -8.91
CA CYS A 279 -2.55 -26.20 -8.22
C CYS A 279 -2.59 -27.46 -7.35
N GLY A 280 -2.02 -28.58 -7.84
CA GLY A 280 -1.90 -29.83 -7.08
C GLY A 280 -1.05 -29.64 -5.82
N LYS A 281 0.14 -29.02 -5.95
CA LYS A 281 0.99 -28.70 -4.79
C LYS A 281 0.33 -27.73 -3.81
N THR A 282 -0.41 -26.74 -4.31
CA THR A 282 -1.19 -25.84 -3.46
C THR A 282 -2.25 -26.60 -2.66
N ALA A 283 -2.98 -27.52 -3.29
CA ALA A 283 -3.99 -28.34 -2.63
C ALA A 283 -3.36 -29.28 -1.60
N GLU A 284 -2.22 -29.90 -1.89
CA GLU A 284 -1.45 -30.74 -0.96
C GLU A 284 -1.06 -29.98 0.32
N LEU A 285 -0.52 -28.77 0.17
CA LEU A 285 -0.13 -27.92 1.31
C LEU A 285 -1.35 -27.61 2.21
N ILE A 286 -2.48 -27.24 1.62
CA ILE A 286 -3.70 -26.92 2.35
C ILE A 286 -4.31 -28.18 3.01
N ALA A 287 -4.24 -29.33 2.36
CA ALA A 287 -4.74 -30.59 2.89
C ALA A 287 -3.88 -31.12 4.05
N ALA A 288 -2.61 -30.76 4.12
CA ALA A 288 -1.71 -31.16 5.21
C ALA A 288 -2.10 -30.55 6.57
N GLU A 289 -2.83 -29.42 6.57
CA GLU A 289 -3.31 -28.76 7.80
C GLU A 289 -4.85 -28.55 7.71
N PRO A 290 -5.66 -29.59 7.88
CA PRO A 290 -7.10 -29.57 7.58
C PRO A 290 -7.93 -28.67 8.51
N ASP A 291 -7.44 -28.36 9.70
CA ASP A 291 -8.12 -27.55 10.70
C ASP A 291 -7.75 -26.06 10.62
N GLU A 292 -6.71 -25.70 9.83
CA GLU A 292 -6.24 -24.33 9.71
C GLU A 292 -7.04 -23.54 8.65
N PRO A 293 -7.33 -22.26 8.91
CA PRO A 293 -7.80 -21.35 7.86
C PRO A 293 -6.67 -21.03 6.89
N TRP A 294 -6.98 -21.03 5.58
CA TRP A 294 -6.01 -20.80 4.51
C TRP A 294 -6.47 -19.75 3.51
N ILE A 295 -5.51 -18.98 3.02
CA ILE A 295 -5.70 -18.11 1.86
C ILE A 295 -4.87 -18.66 0.71
N ALA A 296 -5.52 -18.96 -0.42
CA ALA A 296 -4.85 -19.28 -1.68
C ALA A 296 -4.88 -18.07 -2.63
N TRP A 297 -3.73 -17.44 -2.81
CA TRP A 297 -3.54 -16.32 -3.72
C TRP A 297 -3.23 -16.82 -5.12
N CYS A 298 -4.04 -16.42 -6.12
CA CYS A 298 -3.90 -16.85 -7.49
C CYS A 298 -3.63 -15.66 -8.42
N GLY A 299 -2.85 -15.88 -9.48
CA GLY A 299 -2.65 -14.90 -10.54
C GLY A 299 -3.65 -15.04 -11.69
N LEU A 300 -4.10 -16.27 -11.97
CA LEU A 300 -4.99 -16.61 -13.08
C LEU A 300 -6.36 -17.10 -12.57
N ASN A 301 -7.43 -16.88 -13.34
CA ASN A 301 -8.77 -17.44 -13.03
C ASN A 301 -8.74 -18.96 -13.03
N ALA A 302 -8.04 -19.57 -13.99
CA ALA A 302 -7.93 -21.01 -14.10
C ALA A 302 -7.25 -21.67 -12.89
N GLU A 303 -6.26 -20.98 -12.27
CA GLU A 303 -5.67 -21.42 -11.00
C GLU A 303 -6.71 -21.44 -9.87
N ALA A 304 -7.45 -20.34 -9.73
CA ALA A 304 -8.46 -20.21 -8.68
C ALA A 304 -9.60 -21.22 -8.81
N GLU A 305 -10.07 -21.43 -10.03
CA GLU A 305 -11.12 -22.42 -10.35
C GLU A 305 -10.64 -23.85 -10.09
N MET A 306 -9.40 -24.18 -10.43
CA MET A 306 -8.84 -25.51 -10.21
C MET A 306 -8.62 -25.77 -8.73
N ILE A 307 -8.03 -24.84 -7.97
CA ILE A 307 -7.80 -24.98 -6.53
C ILE A 307 -9.13 -25.16 -5.79
N ALA A 308 -10.14 -24.34 -6.13
CA ALA A 308 -11.47 -24.47 -5.50
C ALA A 308 -12.13 -25.82 -5.78
N ARG A 309 -11.87 -26.45 -6.95
CA ARG A 309 -12.34 -27.82 -7.23
C ARG A 309 -11.57 -28.90 -6.47
N LEU A 310 -10.27 -28.69 -6.27
CA LEU A 310 -9.42 -29.67 -5.57
C LEU A 310 -9.63 -29.67 -4.06
N ILE A 311 -10.13 -28.58 -3.49
CA ILE A 311 -10.28 -28.41 -2.04
C ILE A 311 -11.76 -28.32 -1.69
N PRO A 312 -12.35 -29.38 -1.08
CA PRO A 312 -13.74 -29.34 -0.65
C PRO A 312 -14.03 -28.19 0.30
N GLY A 313 -15.09 -27.42 0.02
CA GLY A 313 -15.51 -26.27 0.84
C GLY A 313 -14.69 -25.01 0.63
N ALA A 314 -13.72 -24.97 -0.31
CA ALA A 314 -13.03 -23.75 -0.66
C ALA A 314 -13.95 -22.80 -1.45
N VAL A 315 -13.92 -21.51 -1.08
CA VAL A 315 -14.71 -20.47 -1.72
C VAL A 315 -13.82 -19.64 -2.64
N ASN A 316 -14.14 -19.63 -3.94
CA ASN A 316 -13.44 -18.83 -4.95
C ASN A 316 -14.09 -17.46 -5.09
N VAL A 317 -13.40 -16.40 -4.65
CA VAL A 317 -13.84 -15.01 -4.81
C VAL A 317 -13.18 -14.41 -6.06
N HIS A 318 -13.99 -14.12 -7.07
CA HIS A 318 -13.51 -13.69 -8.39
C HIS A 318 -14.19 -12.41 -8.90
N GLY A 319 -13.63 -11.81 -9.95
CA GLY A 319 -14.05 -10.51 -10.48
C GLY A 319 -15.51 -10.43 -10.95
N ALA A 320 -16.08 -11.54 -11.46
CA ALA A 320 -17.44 -11.59 -11.99
C ALA A 320 -18.56 -11.69 -10.92
N MET A 321 -18.24 -11.96 -9.66
CA MET A 321 -19.22 -11.90 -8.57
C MET A 321 -19.75 -10.49 -8.37
N SER A 322 -20.98 -10.34 -7.89
CA SER A 322 -21.52 -9.05 -7.48
C SER A 322 -20.72 -8.47 -6.29
N PRO A 323 -20.79 -7.16 -6.05
CA PRO A 323 -20.15 -6.56 -4.89
C PRO A 323 -20.63 -7.17 -3.56
N GLU A 324 -21.91 -7.51 -3.48
CA GLU A 324 -22.56 -8.11 -2.31
C GLU A 324 -22.03 -9.52 -2.04
N GLU A 325 -21.99 -10.38 -3.06
CA GLU A 325 -21.44 -11.75 -2.94
C GLU A 325 -19.96 -11.74 -2.55
N LYS A 326 -19.16 -10.80 -3.11
CA LYS A 326 -17.76 -10.63 -2.71
C LYS A 326 -17.65 -10.25 -1.25
N ALA A 327 -18.45 -9.27 -0.81
CA ALA A 327 -18.44 -8.81 0.57
C ALA A 327 -18.82 -9.92 1.54
N GLU A 328 -19.86 -10.69 1.23
CA GLU A 328 -20.32 -11.83 2.05
C GLU A 328 -19.22 -12.89 2.19
N ALA A 329 -18.59 -13.29 1.09
CA ALA A 329 -17.52 -14.29 1.12
C ALA A 329 -16.29 -13.82 1.90
N LEU A 330 -15.87 -12.55 1.69
CA LEU A 330 -14.71 -11.96 2.36
C LEU A 330 -14.96 -11.80 3.88
N LEU A 331 -16.18 -11.42 4.28
CA LEU A 331 -16.60 -11.33 5.68
C LEU A 331 -16.76 -12.72 6.29
N GLY A 332 -17.37 -13.66 5.57
CA GLY A 332 -17.50 -15.05 6.02
C GLY A 332 -16.15 -15.72 6.32
N PHE A 333 -15.10 -15.36 5.55
CA PHE A 333 -13.74 -15.79 5.87
C PHE A 333 -13.19 -15.08 7.11
N ALA A 334 -13.41 -13.77 7.23
CA ALA A 334 -12.94 -12.98 8.38
C ALA A 334 -13.57 -13.46 9.70
N ASP A 335 -14.83 -13.90 9.65
CA ASP A 335 -15.60 -14.40 10.80
C ASP A 335 -15.36 -15.91 11.08
N GLY A 336 -14.51 -16.58 10.28
CA GLY A 336 -14.17 -18.00 10.45
C GLY A 336 -15.22 -18.97 9.91
N GLY A 337 -16.27 -18.51 9.25
CA GLY A 337 -17.30 -19.36 8.61
C GLY A 337 -16.81 -20.06 7.33
N ILE A 338 -15.78 -19.53 6.70
CA ILE A 338 -15.10 -20.10 5.53
C ILE A 338 -13.67 -20.47 5.94
N ARG A 339 -13.29 -21.75 5.78
CA ARG A 339 -11.95 -22.23 6.12
C ARG A 339 -10.90 -21.87 5.05
N VAL A 340 -11.23 -22.04 3.79
CA VAL A 340 -10.32 -21.78 2.67
C VAL A 340 -10.93 -20.78 1.72
N ILE A 341 -10.23 -19.66 1.54
CA ILE A 341 -10.58 -18.67 0.52
C ILE A 341 -9.55 -18.69 -0.60
N VAL A 342 -10.04 -18.70 -1.83
CA VAL A 342 -9.23 -18.65 -3.05
C VAL A 342 -9.54 -17.34 -3.76
N THR A 343 -8.55 -16.51 -4.02
CA THR A 343 -8.79 -15.22 -4.65
C THR A 343 -7.52 -14.65 -5.28
N LYS A 344 -7.63 -13.51 -5.94
CA LYS A 344 -6.48 -12.76 -6.48
C LYS A 344 -6.09 -11.61 -5.55
N PRO A 345 -4.79 -11.28 -5.45
CA PRO A 345 -4.35 -10.08 -4.71
C PRO A 345 -5.08 -8.81 -5.16
N SER A 346 -5.34 -8.64 -6.46
CA SER A 346 -6.09 -7.49 -6.99
C SER A 346 -7.53 -7.37 -6.50
N ILE A 347 -8.14 -8.45 -5.98
CA ILE A 347 -9.52 -8.46 -5.49
C ILE A 347 -9.58 -8.23 -3.97
N ALA A 348 -8.71 -8.90 -3.22
CA ALA A 348 -8.81 -8.98 -1.76
C ALA A 348 -7.59 -8.45 -1.00
N SER A 349 -6.57 -7.91 -1.69
CA SER A 349 -5.39 -7.37 -1.00
C SER A 349 -5.61 -5.98 -0.40
N PHE A 350 -6.77 -5.34 -0.58
CA PHE A 350 -7.08 -4.05 -0.01
C PHE A 350 -8.19 -4.14 1.05
N GLY A 351 -7.97 -3.53 2.21
CA GLY A 351 -8.97 -3.25 3.23
C GLY A 351 -9.37 -4.39 4.18
N MET A 352 -9.07 -5.64 3.89
CA MET A 352 -9.50 -6.76 4.73
C MET A 352 -8.52 -7.06 5.87
N ASN A 353 -9.06 -7.44 7.02
CA ASN A 353 -8.33 -7.81 8.23
C ASN A 353 -8.53 -9.30 8.51
N TRP A 354 -7.49 -10.11 8.28
CA TRP A 354 -7.55 -11.57 8.43
C TRP A 354 -6.51 -12.10 9.42
N GLN A 355 -6.38 -11.44 10.58
CA GLN A 355 -5.43 -11.82 11.63
C GLN A 355 -5.72 -13.20 12.23
N HIS A 356 -6.95 -13.72 12.10
CA HIS A 356 -7.29 -15.07 12.51
C HIS A 356 -6.58 -16.15 11.68
N CYS A 357 -6.21 -15.82 10.46
CA CYS A 357 -5.50 -16.71 9.54
C CYS A 357 -3.98 -16.54 9.65
N ALA A 358 -3.25 -17.63 9.77
CA ALA A 358 -1.78 -17.63 9.80
C ALA A 358 -1.17 -18.49 8.68
N ARG A 359 -1.98 -18.92 7.71
CA ARG A 359 -1.55 -19.77 6.59
C ARG A 359 -1.95 -19.15 5.27
N MET A 360 -0.99 -19.04 4.37
CA MET A 360 -1.27 -18.62 3.01
C MET A 360 -0.38 -19.30 1.99
N VAL A 361 -0.87 -19.42 0.76
CA VAL A 361 -0.12 -19.96 -0.36
C VAL A 361 -0.33 -19.09 -1.59
N PHE A 362 0.74 -18.76 -2.28
CA PHE A 362 0.75 -18.10 -3.60
C PHE A 362 0.92 -19.18 -4.67
N CYS A 363 -0.14 -19.44 -5.45
CA CYS A 363 -0.08 -20.29 -6.63
C CYS A 363 0.45 -19.48 -7.82
N GLY A 364 1.78 -19.35 -7.90
CA GLY A 364 2.46 -18.42 -8.76
C GLY A 364 2.58 -17.01 -8.18
N LEU A 365 3.60 -16.27 -8.60
CA LEU A 365 3.80 -14.86 -8.25
C LEU A 365 3.58 -13.96 -9.47
N GLY A 366 2.99 -12.78 -9.25
CA GLY A 366 3.06 -11.68 -10.18
C GLY A 366 4.35 -10.87 -10.02
N ASP A 367 4.66 -9.99 -10.97
CA ASP A 367 5.83 -9.11 -10.90
C ASP A 367 5.66 -7.94 -9.90
N SER A 368 4.45 -7.76 -9.34
CA SER A 368 4.14 -6.67 -8.42
C SER A 368 4.51 -7.04 -6.98
N TYR A 369 5.62 -6.50 -6.50
CA TYR A 369 6.00 -6.57 -5.08
C TYR A 369 4.90 -6.01 -4.17
N GLU A 370 4.27 -4.90 -4.55
CA GLU A 370 3.19 -4.29 -3.79
C GLU A 370 2.01 -5.25 -3.55
N GLN A 371 1.53 -5.93 -4.61
CA GLN A 371 0.44 -6.89 -4.45
C GLN A 371 0.83 -8.07 -3.55
N TYR A 372 2.06 -8.55 -3.66
CA TYR A 372 2.62 -9.58 -2.81
C TYR A 372 2.69 -9.10 -1.35
N TYR A 373 3.26 -7.93 -1.11
CA TYR A 373 3.36 -7.31 0.20
C TYR A 373 1.98 -7.11 0.84
N GLN A 374 1.06 -6.49 0.12
CA GLN A 374 -0.31 -6.24 0.59
C GLN A 374 -1.06 -7.55 0.92
N ALA A 375 -0.85 -8.60 0.12
CA ALA A 375 -1.44 -9.91 0.38
C ALA A 375 -0.92 -10.55 1.68
N ILE A 376 0.40 -10.51 1.93
CA ILE A 376 0.99 -10.98 3.19
C ILE A 376 0.43 -10.19 4.38
N ARG A 377 0.32 -8.87 4.24
CA ARG A 377 -0.14 -7.97 5.30
C ARG A 377 -1.64 -8.07 5.61
N ARG A 378 -2.41 -8.94 4.92
CA ARG A 378 -3.77 -9.31 5.37
C ARG A 378 -3.75 -10.14 6.65
N CYS A 379 -2.75 -10.98 6.81
CA CYS A 379 -2.58 -11.85 7.98
C CYS A 379 -1.45 -11.37 8.91
N HIS A 380 -0.29 -11.01 8.36
CA HIS A 380 0.88 -10.55 9.13
C HIS A 380 0.78 -9.05 9.42
N ARG A 381 -0.01 -8.71 10.42
CA ARG A 381 -0.34 -7.32 10.80
C ARG A 381 -0.67 -7.22 12.28
N TYR A 382 -0.84 -6.00 12.79
CA TYR A 382 -1.30 -5.74 14.16
C TYR A 382 -2.50 -6.61 14.53
N GLY A 383 -2.44 -7.24 15.70
CA GLY A 383 -3.45 -8.21 16.19
C GLY A 383 -3.21 -9.65 15.79
N GLN A 384 -2.21 -9.96 14.95
CA GLN A 384 -1.77 -11.32 14.73
C GLN A 384 -1.00 -11.85 15.94
N SER A 385 -1.42 -12.99 16.48
CA SER A 385 -0.79 -13.64 17.65
C SER A 385 0.01 -14.88 17.29
N ARG A 386 -0.08 -15.37 16.06
CA ARG A 386 0.56 -16.60 15.59
C ARG A 386 1.62 -16.31 14.52
N ARG A 387 2.65 -17.14 14.45
CA ARG A 387 3.61 -17.13 13.35
C ARG A 387 2.90 -17.37 12.02
N VAL A 388 3.12 -16.49 11.06
CA VAL A 388 2.52 -16.59 9.73
C VAL A 388 3.42 -17.39 8.80
N HIS A 389 2.85 -18.35 8.09
CA HIS A 389 3.53 -19.17 7.10
C HIS A 389 2.97 -18.84 5.70
N ALA A 390 3.84 -18.33 4.85
CA ALA A 390 3.54 -18.00 3.45
C ALA A 390 4.30 -18.98 2.53
N HIS A 391 3.56 -19.80 1.80
CA HIS A 391 4.13 -20.70 0.81
C HIS A 391 4.06 -20.06 -0.59
N VAL A 392 5.12 -20.20 -1.37
CA VAL A 392 5.19 -19.70 -2.75
C VAL A 392 5.46 -20.88 -3.66
N VAL A 393 4.46 -21.23 -4.47
CA VAL A 393 4.53 -22.37 -5.40
C VAL A 393 4.82 -21.85 -6.82
N LEU A 394 5.99 -22.16 -7.34
CA LEU A 394 6.47 -21.70 -8.64
C LEU A 394 6.99 -22.89 -9.46
N SER A 395 7.06 -22.72 -10.76
CA SER A 395 7.91 -23.58 -11.61
C SER A 395 9.37 -23.11 -11.55
N GLU A 396 10.31 -23.99 -11.80
CA GLU A 396 11.74 -23.65 -11.89
C GLU A 396 12.03 -22.52 -12.88
N LEU A 397 11.24 -22.40 -13.96
CA LEU A 397 11.36 -21.33 -14.96
C LEU A 397 10.85 -19.96 -14.46
N GLU A 398 10.13 -19.93 -13.35
CA GLU A 398 9.63 -18.69 -12.70
C GLU A 398 10.54 -18.22 -11.55
N GLY A 399 11.65 -18.89 -11.27
CA GLY A 399 12.57 -18.56 -10.17
C GLY A 399 13.04 -17.10 -10.17
N GLN A 400 13.28 -16.52 -11.35
CA GLN A 400 13.64 -15.10 -11.48
C GLN A 400 12.56 -14.14 -10.94
N ILE A 401 11.28 -14.52 -10.96
CA ILE A 401 10.19 -13.69 -10.40
C ILE A 401 10.35 -13.60 -8.88
N ALA A 402 10.59 -14.75 -8.23
CA ALA A 402 10.82 -14.78 -6.79
C ALA A 402 12.05 -13.94 -6.38
N GLU A 403 13.15 -14.06 -7.13
CA GLU A 403 14.37 -13.26 -6.90
C GLU A 403 14.12 -11.76 -7.08
N ASN A 404 13.36 -11.36 -8.10
CA ASN A 404 12.98 -9.96 -8.33
C ASN A 404 12.09 -9.42 -7.22
N VAL A 405 11.11 -10.18 -6.76
CA VAL A 405 10.25 -9.77 -5.63
C VAL A 405 11.09 -9.62 -4.37
N ALA A 406 11.95 -10.58 -4.04
CA ALA A 406 12.85 -10.52 -2.89
C ALA A 406 13.86 -9.35 -2.98
N ARG A 407 14.35 -9.02 -4.18
CA ARG A 407 15.21 -7.86 -4.40
C ARG A 407 14.47 -6.55 -4.13
N LYS A 408 13.25 -6.40 -4.68
CA LYS A 408 12.40 -5.22 -4.44
C LYS A 408 12.05 -5.06 -2.97
N GLU A 409 11.77 -6.17 -2.28
CA GLU A 409 11.51 -6.17 -0.83
C GLU A 409 12.71 -5.61 -0.04
N ARG A 410 13.92 -6.11 -0.32
CA ARG A 410 15.13 -5.60 0.33
C ARG A 410 15.39 -4.12 0.04
N GLN A 411 15.17 -3.68 -1.21
CA GLN A 411 15.32 -2.28 -1.58
C GLN A 411 14.32 -1.38 -0.86
N ALA A 412 13.03 -1.75 -0.85
CA ALA A 412 11.98 -1.00 -0.15
C ALA A 412 12.27 -0.93 1.36
N ALA A 413 12.68 -2.05 1.96
CA ALA A 413 13.06 -2.11 3.36
C ALA A 413 14.24 -1.18 3.67
N HIS A 414 15.32 -1.25 2.90
CA HIS A 414 16.51 -0.41 3.09
C HIS A 414 16.19 1.09 2.97
N MET A 415 15.38 1.47 1.97
CA MET A 415 15.01 2.87 1.76
C MET A 415 14.10 3.40 2.88
N THR A 416 13.17 2.58 3.36
CA THR A 416 12.35 2.94 4.51
C THR A 416 13.21 3.13 5.78
N ASP A 417 14.20 2.24 6.03
CA ASP A 417 15.13 2.38 7.15
C ASP A 417 15.93 3.68 7.12
N GLU A 418 16.38 4.07 5.94
CA GLU A 418 17.12 5.33 5.79
C GLU A 418 16.24 6.53 6.01
N LEU A 419 15.02 6.51 5.45
CA LEU A 419 14.07 7.60 5.63
C LEU A 419 13.70 7.77 7.11
N VAL A 420 13.40 6.67 7.82
CA VAL A 420 13.13 6.69 9.26
C VAL A 420 14.33 7.27 10.03
N ARG A 421 15.56 6.86 9.69
CA ARG A 421 16.78 7.39 10.35
C ARG A 421 16.96 8.89 10.13
N GLU A 422 16.75 9.37 8.91
CA GLU A 422 16.88 10.82 8.61
C GLU A 422 15.76 11.62 9.31
N MET A 423 14.56 11.08 9.42
CA MET A 423 13.47 11.70 10.18
C MET A 423 13.77 11.77 11.68
N GLN A 424 14.29 10.68 12.26
CA GLN A 424 14.72 10.67 13.66
C GLN A 424 15.84 11.70 13.92
N ALA A 425 16.77 11.84 12.95
CA ALA A 425 17.85 12.81 13.03
C ALA A 425 17.36 14.27 12.90
N ALA A 426 16.32 14.51 12.10
CA ALA A 426 15.70 15.83 11.96
C ALA A 426 14.98 16.29 13.24
N GLY A 427 14.52 15.35 14.08
CA GLY A 427 13.98 15.65 15.40
C GLY A 427 12.63 16.35 15.42
N GLU A 428 11.94 16.45 14.28
CA GLU A 428 10.64 17.14 14.18
C GLU A 428 9.48 16.35 14.80
N LEU A 429 9.64 15.03 14.90
CA LEU A 429 8.72 14.12 15.56
C LEU A 429 9.47 13.32 16.64
N ARG A 430 9.62 13.87 17.82
CA ARG A 430 10.10 13.14 19.01
C ARG A 430 9.05 13.27 20.10
N MET A 431 8.65 12.15 20.66
CA MET A 431 7.92 12.15 21.92
C MET A 431 8.87 12.68 23.00
N SER A 432 8.50 13.78 23.62
CA SER A 432 9.16 14.40 24.78
C SER A 432 8.87 13.62 26.06
#